data_cd0ec4383475ef8c3fd96c94d4a12272
#
_entry.id   cd0ec4383475ef8c3fd96c94d4a12272
#
_cell.length_a   1.000
_cell.length_b   1.000
_cell.length_c   1.000
_cell.angle_alpha   90.00
_cell.angle_beta   90.00
_cell.angle_gamma   90.00
#
_symmetry.space_group_name_H-M   'P 1'
#
loop_
_entity.id
_entity.type
_entity.pdbx_description
1 polymer ?
#
loop_
_entity_poly.entity_id
_entity_poly.type
_entity_poly.pdbx_seq_one_letter_code
_entity_poly.pdbx_strand_id
1 'polypeptide(L)'
;MIDRLTLLVLVLILAAPTLAQDNYKLGPDSMAQEGVPQGTVTQHKWTSKKIFPGTVRDYWIYVPKQYNGKTPAAVMVFQDGGTYVNTRRSFRVPTVFDNLIHKGQMPVTIGIFLNPGVIPPTKAGGKPRRNRSFEYDTLSGQYARFLLEEILPAVGKQYKLTDDPGMRAIGGISSGGICAWTVAWERPDRFRKVLSHVGSFTNIRGGHVYPALIRKTE
;
A
#
# COMPACT_ATOMS: atom_id res chain seq x y z
N MET A 1 -26.76 -8.06 -55.09
CA MET A 1 -25.39 -7.58 -54.76
C MET A 1 -25.50 -6.65 -53.56
N ILE A 2 -25.15 -7.13 -52.41
CA ILE A 2 -25.16 -6.31 -51.19
C ILE A 2 -23.87 -5.44 -51.25
N ASP A 3 -24.06 -4.14 -51.19
CA ASP A 3 -22.98 -3.18 -51.31
C ASP A 3 -21.99 -3.35 -50.18
N ARG A 4 -20.68 -3.32 -50.50
CA ARG A 4 -19.60 -3.53 -49.53
C ARG A 4 -19.62 -2.49 -48.39
N LEU A 5 -20.25 -1.35 -48.59
CA LEU A 5 -20.40 -0.28 -47.57
C LEU A 5 -21.42 -0.69 -46.49
N THR A 6 -22.48 -1.44 -46.86
CA THR A 6 -23.50 -1.89 -45.93
C THR A 6 -22.98 -2.99 -44.98
N LEU A 7 -22.02 -3.78 -45.45
CA LEU A 7 -21.38 -4.83 -44.62
C LEU A 7 -20.43 -4.23 -43.53
N LEU A 8 -19.80 -3.11 -43.82
CA LEU A 8 -18.90 -2.45 -42.86
C LEU A 8 -19.67 -1.76 -41.70
N VAL A 9 -20.87 -1.29 -41.94
CA VAL A 9 -21.72 -0.69 -40.89
C VAL A 9 -22.33 -1.73 -39.98
N LEU A 10 -22.60 -2.96 -40.48
CA LEU A 10 -23.21 -4.05 -39.68
C LEU A 10 -22.21 -4.69 -38.70
N VAL A 11 -20.88 -4.61 -38.97
CA VAL A 11 -19.83 -5.15 -38.08
C VAL A 11 -19.50 -4.23 -36.91
N LEU A 12 -19.79 -2.93 -37.04
CA LEU A 12 -19.54 -1.96 -35.99
C LEU A 12 -20.61 -1.91 -34.88
N ILE A 13 -21.76 -2.53 -35.07
CA ILE A 13 -22.88 -2.50 -34.10
C ILE A 13 -22.82 -3.67 -33.10
N LEU A 14 -21.97 -4.68 -33.30
CA LEU A 14 -21.88 -5.87 -32.44
C LEU A 14 -20.80 -5.81 -31.33
N ALA A 15 -20.04 -4.73 -31.24
CA ALA A 15 -19.12 -4.50 -30.13
C ALA A 15 -19.77 -3.59 -29.07
N ALA A 16 -20.90 -4.02 -28.49
CA ALA A 16 -21.33 -3.45 -27.23
C ALA A 16 -20.27 -3.81 -26.17
N PRO A 17 -19.65 -2.82 -25.49
CA PRO A 17 -18.80 -3.16 -24.36
C PRO A 17 -19.71 -3.83 -23.33
N THR A 18 -19.56 -5.13 -23.14
CA THR A 18 -20.05 -5.79 -21.94
C THR A 18 -19.26 -5.19 -20.79
N LEU A 19 -19.81 -4.16 -20.17
CA LEU A 19 -19.38 -3.74 -18.84
C LEU A 19 -19.71 -4.92 -17.92
N ALA A 20 -18.76 -5.82 -17.74
CA ALA A 20 -18.78 -6.77 -16.65
C ALA A 20 -18.76 -5.95 -15.37
N GLN A 21 -19.91 -5.60 -14.86
CA GLN A 21 -20.05 -5.03 -13.54
C GLN A 21 -19.84 -6.19 -12.58
N ASP A 22 -18.60 -6.36 -12.13
CA ASP A 22 -18.28 -7.28 -11.06
C ASP A 22 -19.06 -6.85 -9.82
N ASN A 23 -20.15 -7.55 -9.53
CA ASN A 23 -20.92 -7.42 -8.29
C ASN A 23 -20.10 -8.02 -7.13
N TYR A 24 -18.92 -7.43 -6.87
CA TYR A 24 -18.07 -7.85 -5.77
C TYR A 24 -18.76 -7.57 -4.44
N LYS A 25 -19.04 -8.65 -3.70
CA LYS A 25 -19.56 -8.55 -2.33
C LYS A 25 -18.41 -8.63 -1.33
N LEU A 26 -18.37 -7.68 -0.41
CA LEU A 26 -17.39 -7.69 0.66
C LEU A 26 -17.61 -8.91 1.57
N GLY A 27 -16.52 -9.57 1.94
CA GLY A 27 -16.56 -10.66 2.91
C GLY A 27 -16.87 -10.14 4.34
N PRO A 28 -17.27 -11.03 5.28
CA PRO A 28 -17.68 -10.65 6.62
C PRO A 28 -16.60 -9.88 7.39
N ASP A 29 -15.32 -10.22 7.20
CA ASP A 29 -14.22 -9.52 7.88
C ASP A 29 -13.98 -8.10 7.37
N SER A 30 -14.55 -7.73 6.22
CA SER A 30 -14.53 -6.37 5.69
C SER A 30 -15.67 -5.49 6.22
N MET A 31 -16.53 -6.03 7.08
CA MET A 31 -17.66 -5.33 7.69
C MET A 31 -17.46 -5.19 9.20
N ALA A 32 -17.84 -4.05 9.76
CA ALA A 32 -17.84 -3.89 11.21
C ALA A 32 -18.76 -4.93 11.85
N GLN A 33 -18.29 -5.62 12.88
CA GLN A 33 -19.02 -6.69 13.57
C GLN A 33 -19.33 -6.23 15.00
N GLU A 34 -20.50 -6.61 15.49
CA GLU A 34 -20.90 -6.34 16.86
C GLU A 34 -19.97 -7.05 17.85
N GLY A 35 -19.64 -6.38 18.96
CA GLY A 35 -18.75 -6.91 19.99
C GLY A 35 -17.25 -6.91 19.62
N VAL A 36 -16.88 -6.52 18.39
CA VAL A 36 -15.47 -6.40 17.99
C VAL A 36 -14.92 -5.03 18.41
N PRO A 37 -13.89 -4.98 19.29
CA PRO A 37 -13.27 -3.73 19.71
C PRO A 37 -12.60 -3.02 18.54
N GLN A 38 -12.96 -1.77 18.30
CA GLN A 38 -12.42 -0.97 17.22
C GLN A 38 -11.13 -0.26 17.64
N GLY A 39 -10.11 -0.32 16.77
CA GLY A 39 -8.87 0.43 16.89
C GLY A 39 -9.06 1.91 16.55
N THR A 40 -8.01 2.68 16.76
CA THR A 40 -8.00 4.13 16.50
C THR A 40 -7.13 4.43 15.29
N VAL A 41 -7.62 5.29 14.40
CA VAL A 41 -6.86 5.82 13.26
C VAL A 41 -6.55 7.29 13.51
N THR A 42 -5.27 7.66 13.45
CA THR A 42 -4.82 9.06 13.53
C THR A 42 -4.13 9.48 12.25
N GLN A 43 -4.42 10.69 11.78
CA GLN A 43 -3.81 11.27 10.59
C GLN A 43 -2.64 12.17 10.97
N HIS A 44 -1.57 12.08 10.22
CA HIS A 44 -0.34 12.83 10.41
C HIS A 44 0.16 13.36 9.06
N LYS A 45 1.09 14.32 9.15
CA LYS A 45 1.83 14.83 7.99
C LYS A 45 3.32 14.61 8.21
N TRP A 46 4.02 14.17 7.16
CA TRP A 46 5.46 13.97 7.19
C TRP A 46 6.15 14.80 6.11
N THR A 47 7.20 15.51 6.49
CA THR A 47 8.12 16.15 5.55
C THR A 47 9.44 15.38 5.61
N SER A 48 9.78 14.71 4.50
CA SER A 48 11.05 13.97 4.42
C SER A 48 12.23 14.92 4.38
N LYS A 49 13.24 14.61 5.18
CA LYS A 49 14.45 15.44 5.33
C LYS A 49 15.70 14.75 4.79
N LYS A 50 15.73 13.42 4.76
CA LYS A 50 16.93 12.64 4.41
C LYS A 50 16.81 11.96 3.05
N ILE A 51 15.81 11.12 2.86
CA ILE A 51 15.75 10.20 1.72
C ILE A 51 15.04 10.80 0.52
N PHE A 52 13.93 11.52 0.75
CA PHE A 52 13.19 12.24 -0.28
C PHE A 52 13.04 13.71 0.12
N PRO A 53 14.16 14.47 0.24
CA PRO A 53 14.17 15.79 0.87
C PRO A 53 13.17 16.73 0.17
N GLY A 54 12.40 17.47 0.99
CA GLY A 54 11.39 18.42 0.53
C GLY A 54 10.06 17.82 0.13
N THR A 55 9.92 16.49 0.10
CA THR A 55 8.60 15.89 -0.13
C THR A 55 7.74 15.93 1.12
N VAL A 56 6.46 16.24 0.95
CA VAL A 56 5.44 16.22 2.00
C VAL A 56 4.41 15.14 1.68
N ARG A 57 3.93 14.44 2.69
CA ARG A 57 2.88 13.41 2.55
C ARG A 57 1.97 13.36 3.75
N ASP A 58 0.73 12.98 3.56
CA ASP A 58 -0.14 12.52 4.62
C ASP A 58 0.12 11.04 4.88
N TYR A 59 0.05 10.65 6.14
CA TYR A 59 0.06 9.25 6.55
C TYR A 59 -0.86 9.05 7.75
N TRP A 60 -1.27 7.82 7.95
CA TRP A 60 -2.15 7.45 9.07
C TRP A 60 -1.52 6.31 9.85
N ILE A 61 -1.81 6.29 11.14
CA ILE A 61 -1.45 5.20 12.04
C ILE A 61 -2.75 4.61 12.58
N TYR A 62 -2.94 3.32 12.38
CA TYR A 62 -3.97 2.53 13.04
C TYR A 62 -3.35 1.79 14.21
N VAL A 63 -3.98 1.91 15.37
CA VAL A 63 -3.59 1.21 16.59
C VAL A 63 -4.78 0.38 17.06
N PRO A 64 -4.67 -0.96 17.11
CA PRO A 64 -5.77 -1.81 17.55
C PRO A 64 -6.05 -1.63 19.05
N LYS A 65 -7.31 -1.83 19.45
CA LYS A 65 -7.73 -1.68 20.84
C LYS A 65 -6.97 -2.59 21.81
N GLN A 66 -6.48 -3.72 21.34
CA GLN A 66 -5.72 -4.71 22.09
C GLN A 66 -4.26 -4.32 22.34
N TYR A 67 -3.76 -3.24 21.69
CA TYR A 67 -2.40 -2.77 21.94
C TYR A 67 -2.27 -2.16 23.34
N ASN A 68 -1.33 -2.71 24.13
CA ASN A 68 -1.18 -2.36 25.56
C ASN A 68 0.04 -1.46 25.87
N GLY A 69 0.83 -1.09 24.85
CA GLY A 69 2.05 -0.29 25.00
C GLY A 69 3.23 -1.01 25.68
N LYS A 70 3.04 -2.23 26.20
CA LYS A 70 4.08 -3.01 26.90
C LYS A 70 4.78 -3.98 25.95
N THR A 71 4.01 -4.75 25.21
CA THR A 71 4.50 -5.74 24.23
C THR A 71 4.70 -5.06 22.87
N PRO A 72 5.85 -5.28 22.19
CA PRO A 72 6.05 -4.78 20.85
C PRO A 72 4.98 -5.33 19.88
N ALA A 73 4.30 -4.44 19.14
CA ALA A 73 3.30 -4.82 18.16
C ALA A 73 3.95 -5.25 16.84
N ALA A 74 3.32 -6.17 16.13
CA ALA A 74 3.59 -6.41 14.72
C ALA A 74 3.33 -5.13 13.91
N VAL A 75 3.92 -5.02 12.73
CA VAL A 75 3.81 -3.83 11.88
C VAL A 75 3.38 -4.22 10.48
N MET A 76 2.43 -3.51 9.92
CA MET A 76 2.15 -3.59 8.49
C MET A 76 2.11 -2.18 7.88
N VAL A 77 2.97 -1.96 6.88
CA VAL A 77 3.07 -0.69 6.15
C VAL A 77 2.34 -0.80 4.82
N PHE A 78 1.53 0.21 4.48
CA PHE A 78 0.78 0.25 3.23
C PHE A 78 1.18 1.47 2.40
N GLN A 79 1.57 1.25 1.13
CA GLN A 79 1.70 2.29 0.12
C GLN A 79 0.32 2.68 -0.42
N ASP A 80 0.17 3.92 -0.92
CA ASP A 80 -1.13 4.51 -1.28
C ASP A 80 -2.13 4.46 -0.09
N GLY A 81 -1.62 4.79 1.08
CA GLY A 81 -2.24 4.56 2.39
C GLY A 81 -3.66 5.07 2.53
N GLY A 82 -3.98 6.24 1.94
CA GLY A 82 -5.33 6.79 1.94
C GLY A 82 -6.39 5.88 1.31
N THR A 83 -5.98 4.97 0.40
CA THR A 83 -6.86 3.97 -0.21
C THR A 83 -7.13 2.81 0.77
N TYR A 84 -6.13 2.37 1.49
CA TYR A 84 -6.20 1.24 2.41
C TYR A 84 -6.88 1.58 3.73
N VAL A 85 -6.64 2.78 4.26
CA VAL A 85 -7.19 3.21 5.56
C VAL A 85 -8.69 3.54 5.49
N ASN A 86 -9.23 3.78 4.30
CA ASN A 86 -10.62 4.20 4.12
C ASN A 86 -11.61 3.04 4.34
N THR A 87 -12.37 3.11 5.43
CA THR A 87 -13.35 2.08 5.81
C THR A 87 -14.62 2.03 4.95
N ARG A 88 -14.82 2.99 4.05
CA ARG A 88 -15.96 3.03 3.11
C ARG A 88 -15.62 2.51 1.71
N ARG A 89 -14.32 2.25 1.44
CA ARG A 89 -13.84 1.71 0.16
C ARG A 89 -13.59 0.20 0.25
N SER A 90 -12.99 -0.39 -0.79
CA SER A 90 -12.85 -1.85 -0.93
C SER A 90 -11.87 -2.47 0.08
N PHE A 91 -10.76 -1.81 0.44
CA PHE A 91 -9.73 -2.43 1.27
C PHE A 91 -10.05 -2.48 2.76
N ARG A 92 -10.60 -1.40 3.34
CA ARG A 92 -11.11 -1.33 4.72
C ARG A 92 -10.17 -1.91 5.77
N VAL A 93 -8.86 -1.72 5.62
CA VAL A 93 -7.86 -2.40 6.46
C VAL A 93 -8.07 -2.22 7.96
N PRO A 94 -8.44 -1.05 8.50
CA PRO A 94 -8.74 -0.92 9.93
C PRO A 94 -9.82 -1.90 10.39
N THR A 95 -10.94 -2.00 9.66
CA THR A 95 -12.04 -2.93 9.97
C THR A 95 -11.61 -4.38 9.88
N VAL A 96 -10.84 -4.74 8.86
CA VAL A 96 -10.30 -6.11 8.67
C VAL A 96 -9.35 -6.46 9.83
N PHE A 97 -8.49 -5.52 10.22
CA PHE A 97 -7.56 -5.74 11.34
C PHE A 97 -8.29 -5.90 12.66
N ASP A 98 -9.31 -5.07 12.95
CA ASP A 98 -10.14 -5.22 14.14
C ASP A 98 -10.71 -6.64 14.24
N ASN A 99 -11.33 -7.13 13.15
CA ASN A 99 -11.94 -8.45 13.10
C ASN A 99 -10.93 -9.59 13.25
N LEU A 100 -9.82 -9.55 12.49
CA LEU A 100 -8.82 -10.62 12.49
C LEU A 100 -8.05 -10.67 13.82
N ILE A 101 -7.72 -9.53 14.42
CA ILE A 101 -7.05 -9.46 15.72
C ILE A 101 -7.99 -9.98 16.82
N HIS A 102 -9.27 -9.58 16.80
CA HIS A 102 -10.27 -10.07 17.75
C HIS A 102 -10.44 -11.60 17.69
N LYS A 103 -10.42 -12.18 16.48
CA LYS A 103 -10.51 -13.61 16.26
C LYS A 103 -9.21 -14.39 16.60
N GLY A 104 -8.12 -13.70 16.95
CA GLY A 104 -6.81 -14.32 17.14
C GLY A 104 -6.16 -14.86 15.86
N GLN A 105 -6.69 -14.50 14.68
CA GLN A 105 -6.18 -14.90 13.37
C GLN A 105 -5.03 -14.00 12.89
N MET A 106 -4.83 -12.88 13.55
CA MET A 106 -3.77 -11.92 13.31
C MET A 106 -3.19 -11.43 14.64
N PRO A 107 -1.87 -11.31 14.79
CA PRO A 107 -1.28 -10.72 15.99
C PRO A 107 -1.70 -9.24 16.13
N VAL A 108 -1.55 -8.69 17.35
CA VAL A 108 -1.72 -7.25 17.58
C VAL A 108 -0.77 -6.49 16.64
N THR A 109 -1.33 -5.82 15.64
CA THR A 109 -0.60 -5.22 14.53
C THR A 109 -0.92 -3.73 14.42
N ILE A 110 0.09 -2.88 14.43
CA ILE A 110 -0.03 -1.45 14.10
C ILE A 110 0.05 -1.30 12.58
N GLY A 111 -0.96 -0.65 12.00
CA GLY A 111 -0.99 -0.30 10.57
C GLY A 111 -0.42 1.09 10.33
N ILE A 112 0.49 1.21 9.36
CA ILE A 112 1.08 2.50 8.94
C ILE A 112 0.73 2.71 7.47
N PHE A 113 -0.08 3.72 7.16
CA PHE A 113 -0.64 3.97 5.84
C PHE A 113 0.00 5.21 5.24
N LEU A 114 0.87 5.07 4.25
CA LEU A 114 1.66 6.14 3.68
C LEU A 114 1.14 6.52 2.29
N ASN A 115 0.83 7.79 2.10
CA ASN A 115 0.69 8.32 0.74
C ASN A 115 2.07 8.59 0.13
N PRO A 116 2.19 8.59 -1.21
CA PRO A 116 3.41 9.02 -1.87
C PRO A 116 3.68 10.49 -1.59
N GLY A 117 4.95 10.86 -1.66
CA GLY A 117 5.38 12.24 -1.48
C GLY A 117 4.89 13.18 -2.57
N VAL A 118 4.69 14.42 -2.18
CA VAL A 118 4.41 15.53 -3.07
C VAL A 118 5.45 16.62 -2.81
N ILE A 119 6.06 17.15 -3.85
CA ILE A 119 6.94 18.30 -3.76
C ILE A 119 6.07 19.54 -3.89
N PRO A 120 6.01 20.39 -2.85
CA PRO A 120 5.27 21.64 -2.90
C PRO A 120 5.79 22.56 -4.00
N PRO A 121 4.95 23.44 -4.56
CA PRO A 121 5.39 24.42 -5.55
C PRO A 121 6.36 25.42 -4.90
N THR A 122 7.37 25.84 -5.67
CA THR A 122 8.34 26.85 -5.23
C THR A 122 7.86 28.28 -5.41
N LYS A 123 6.78 28.49 -6.19
CA LYS A 123 6.19 29.80 -6.48
C LYS A 123 4.72 29.80 -6.10
N ALA A 124 4.20 30.94 -5.64
CA ALA A 124 2.78 31.13 -5.40
C ALA A 124 1.96 30.81 -6.66
N GLY A 125 0.86 30.08 -6.53
CA GLY A 125 0.03 29.63 -7.66
C GLY A 125 0.61 28.45 -8.48
N GLY A 126 1.82 27.99 -8.18
CA GLY A 126 2.42 26.84 -8.84
C GLY A 126 1.69 25.52 -8.50
N LYS A 127 1.84 24.51 -9.36
CA LYS A 127 1.28 23.17 -9.11
C LYS A 127 2.27 22.28 -8.35
N PRO A 128 1.81 21.52 -7.36
CA PRO A 128 2.65 20.55 -6.69
C PRO A 128 3.05 19.42 -7.65
N ARG A 129 4.25 18.88 -7.50
CA ARG A 129 4.74 17.73 -8.29
C ARG A 129 4.59 16.43 -7.49
N ARG A 130 3.87 15.48 -8.07
CA ARG A 130 3.74 14.13 -7.49
C ARG A 130 5.06 13.38 -7.60
N ASN A 131 5.47 12.73 -6.52
CA ASN A 131 6.71 11.97 -6.46
C ASN A 131 6.49 10.44 -6.51
N ARG A 132 5.24 10.00 -6.68
CA ARG A 132 4.84 8.57 -6.58
C ARG A 132 5.65 7.63 -7.46
N SER A 133 5.77 7.94 -8.75
CA SER A 133 6.51 7.07 -9.66
C SER A 133 7.99 6.98 -9.30
N PHE A 134 8.60 8.10 -8.92
CA PHE A 134 9.99 8.09 -8.50
C PHE A 134 10.19 7.27 -7.21
N GLU A 135 9.30 7.39 -6.25
CA GLU A 135 9.39 6.66 -4.99
C GLU A 135 9.10 5.17 -5.12
N TYR A 136 8.07 4.82 -5.91
CA TYR A 136 7.54 3.45 -5.95
C TYR A 136 8.11 2.59 -7.08
N ASP A 137 8.43 3.21 -8.22
CA ASP A 137 8.87 2.48 -9.41
C ASP A 137 10.41 2.43 -9.54
N THR A 138 11.15 3.07 -8.63
CA THR A 138 12.60 2.93 -8.54
C THR A 138 12.96 1.64 -7.83
N LEU A 139 13.51 0.68 -8.57
CA LEU A 139 13.89 -0.65 -8.05
C LEU A 139 15.22 -0.59 -7.30
N SER A 140 15.19 -0.03 -6.09
CA SER A 140 16.38 0.13 -5.24
C SER A 140 16.00 0.15 -3.76
N GLY A 141 17.00 0.05 -2.88
CA GLY A 141 16.82 0.16 -1.43
C GLY A 141 16.42 1.53 -0.91
N GLN A 142 16.22 2.54 -1.78
CA GLN A 142 15.95 3.92 -1.34
C GLN A 142 14.64 4.04 -0.54
N TYR A 143 13.56 3.42 -1.03
CA TYR A 143 12.28 3.46 -0.31
C TYR A 143 12.34 2.66 1.01
N ALA A 144 13.05 1.55 1.02
CA ALA A 144 13.30 0.80 2.26
C ALA A 144 14.04 1.66 3.30
N ARG A 145 15.06 2.41 2.88
CA ARG A 145 15.76 3.37 3.75
C ARG A 145 14.81 4.46 4.26
N PHE A 146 13.94 5.00 3.42
CA PHE A 146 12.95 5.97 3.86
C PHE A 146 12.07 5.42 5.00
N LEU A 147 11.59 4.18 4.87
CA LEU A 147 10.82 3.55 5.94
C LEU A 147 11.65 3.35 7.21
N LEU A 148 12.87 2.85 7.07
CA LEU A 148 13.72 2.45 8.20
C LEU A 148 14.40 3.63 8.91
N GLU A 149 14.72 4.70 8.18
CA GLU A 149 15.46 5.83 8.73
C GLU A 149 14.58 7.03 9.09
N GLU A 150 13.35 7.11 8.52
CA GLU A 150 12.46 8.24 8.79
C GLU A 150 11.13 7.81 9.42
N ILE A 151 10.36 6.93 8.78
CA ILE A 151 8.98 6.64 9.20
C ILE A 151 8.91 5.75 10.43
N LEU A 152 9.54 4.57 10.40
CA LEU A 152 9.48 3.64 11.55
C LEU A 152 10.08 4.25 12.81
N PRO A 153 11.22 5.00 12.79
CA PRO A 153 11.69 5.69 13.96
C PRO A 153 10.73 6.77 14.47
N ALA A 154 10.03 7.49 13.58
CA ALA A 154 9.05 8.50 13.99
C ALA A 154 7.84 7.87 14.70
N VAL A 155 7.31 6.78 14.17
CA VAL A 155 6.20 6.02 14.79
C VAL A 155 6.67 5.34 16.08
N GLY A 156 7.90 4.82 16.10
CA GLY A 156 8.53 4.16 17.25
C GLY A 156 8.73 5.06 18.47
N LYS A 157 8.67 6.38 18.31
CA LYS A 157 8.67 7.32 19.45
C LYS A 157 7.39 7.24 20.29
N GLN A 158 6.29 6.81 19.68
CA GLN A 158 4.98 6.74 20.32
C GLN A 158 4.54 5.31 20.63
N TYR A 159 4.98 4.36 19.83
CA TYR A 159 4.54 2.97 19.90
C TYR A 159 5.71 1.99 19.89
N LYS A 160 5.66 0.97 20.72
CA LYS A 160 6.64 -0.13 20.67
C LYS A 160 6.36 -1.02 19.46
N LEU A 161 7.20 -0.93 18.46
CA LEU A 161 7.14 -1.74 17.24
C LEU A 161 8.12 -2.90 17.35
N THR A 162 7.74 -4.07 16.83
CA THR A 162 8.64 -5.23 16.77
C THR A 162 9.84 -4.97 15.86
N ASP A 163 10.97 -5.58 16.19
CA ASP A 163 12.15 -5.65 15.31
C ASP A 163 12.24 -6.98 14.55
N ASP A 164 11.38 -7.96 14.89
CA ASP A 164 11.32 -9.24 14.18
C ASP A 164 10.81 -9.04 12.74
N PRO A 165 11.64 -9.35 11.71
CA PRO A 165 11.24 -9.22 10.31
C PRO A 165 10.08 -10.16 9.93
N GLY A 166 9.91 -11.27 10.65
CA GLY A 166 8.78 -12.19 10.48
C GLY A 166 7.45 -11.60 10.94
N MET A 167 7.48 -10.56 11.77
CA MET A 167 6.32 -9.81 12.26
C MET A 167 6.17 -8.43 11.59
N ARG A 168 6.95 -8.17 10.54
CA ARG A 168 6.85 -6.95 9.71
C ARG A 168 6.37 -7.29 8.33
N ALA A 169 5.27 -6.67 7.92
CA ALA A 169 4.65 -6.80 6.61
C ALA A 169 4.62 -5.46 5.89
N ILE A 170 4.58 -5.53 4.56
CA ILE A 170 4.45 -4.37 3.70
C ILE A 170 3.50 -4.68 2.55
N GLY A 171 2.63 -3.74 2.17
CA GLY A 171 1.64 -3.97 1.12
C GLY A 171 1.38 -2.74 0.27
N GLY A 172 0.84 -2.97 -0.93
CA GLY A 172 0.47 -1.90 -1.85
C GLY A 172 -0.20 -2.41 -3.11
N ILE A 173 -0.72 -1.48 -3.90
CA ILE A 173 -1.42 -1.76 -5.15
C ILE A 173 -0.65 -1.18 -6.35
N SER A 174 -0.62 -1.91 -7.47
CA SER A 174 0.01 -1.47 -8.72
C SER A 174 1.50 -1.10 -8.49
N SER A 175 1.93 0.14 -8.76
CA SER A 175 3.26 0.63 -8.38
C SER A 175 3.54 0.49 -6.88
N GLY A 176 2.52 0.65 -6.00
CA GLY A 176 2.67 0.38 -4.56
C GLY A 176 2.95 -1.10 -4.26
N GLY A 177 2.41 -2.01 -5.08
CA GLY A 177 2.63 -3.45 -4.94
C GLY A 177 4.07 -3.85 -5.29
N ILE A 178 4.65 -3.30 -6.37
CA ILE A 178 6.06 -3.55 -6.70
C ILE A 178 7.01 -2.83 -5.73
N CYS A 179 6.64 -1.64 -5.24
CA CYS A 179 7.38 -0.95 -4.19
C CYS A 179 7.47 -1.82 -2.92
N ALA A 180 6.35 -2.40 -2.48
CA ALA A 180 6.30 -3.30 -1.33
C ALA A 180 7.22 -4.51 -1.52
N TRP A 181 7.19 -5.11 -2.71
CA TRP A 181 8.09 -6.21 -3.07
C TRP A 181 9.55 -5.77 -3.02
N THR A 182 9.89 -4.65 -3.67
CA THR A 182 11.25 -4.12 -3.71
C THR A 182 11.80 -3.85 -2.31
N VAL A 183 11.00 -3.31 -1.40
CA VAL A 183 11.42 -3.10 0.01
C VAL A 183 11.81 -4.42 0.68
N ALA A 184 11.00 -5.46 0.55
CA ALA A 184 11.29 -6.75 1.17
C ALA A 184 12.47 -7.47 0.47
N TRP A 185 12.60 -7.33 -0.85
CA TRP A 185 13.73 -7.84 -1.61
C TRP A 185 15.05 -7.23 -1.17
N GLU A 186 15.10 -5.91 -1.03
CA GLU A 186 16.30 -5.16 -0.62
C GLU A 186 16.63 -5.32 0.87
N ARG A 187 15.59 -5.56 1.71
CA ARG A 187 15.75 -5.64 3.16
C ARG A 187 14.94 -6.82 3.77
N PRO A 188 15.28 -8.07 3.37
CA PRO A 188 14.64 -9.27 3.92
C PRO A 188 14.95 -9.46 5.42
N ASP A 189 16.00 -8.82 5.92
CA ASP A 189 16.34 -8.72 7.34
C ASP A 189 15.37 -7.83 8.14
N ARG A 190 14.54 -7.03 7.46
CA ARG A 190 13.61 -6.09 8.10
C ARG A 190 12.15 -6.33 7.76
N PHE A 191 11.84 -6.90 6.60
CA PHE A 191 10.49 -7.23 6.13
C PHE A 191 10.47 -8.59 5.45
N ARG A 192 9.64 -9.52 5.96
CA ARG A 192 9.52 -10.88 5.38
C ARG A 192 8.14 -11.20 4.83
N LYS A 193 7.18 -10.28 4.94
CA LYS A 193 5.83 -10.50 4.44
C LYS A 193 5.43 -9.39 3.48
N VAL A 194 4.96 -9.77 2.29
CA VAL A 194 4.53 -8.84 1.24
C VAL A 194 3.10 -9.14 0.83
N LEU A 195 2.28 -8.10 0.78
CA LEU A 195 0.96 -8.12 0.18
C LEU A 195 0.98 -7.24 -1.07
N SER A 196 1.09 -7.86 -2.25
CA SER A 196 1.15 -7.16 -3.54
C SER A 196 -0.18 -7.31 -4.29
N HIS A 197 -1.03 -6.28 -4.23
CA HIS A 197 -2.24 -6.23 -5.02
C HIS A 197 -1.93 -5.76 -6.44
N VAL A 198 -2.15 -6.63 -7.43
CA VAL A 198 -1.91 -6.35 -8.86
C VAL A 198 -0.60 -5.57 -9.09
N GLY A 199 0.49 -6.00 -8.46
CA GLY A 199 1.79 -5.33 -8.53
C GLY A 199 2.29 -5.18 -9.97
N SER A 200 2.91 -4.05 -10.28
CA SER A 200 3.37 -3.70 -11.63
C SER A 200 4.67 -4.43 -11.99
N PHE A 201 4.66 -5.77 -11.99
CA PHE A 201 5.81 -6.60 -12.39
C PHE A 201 5.93 -6.71 -13.92
N THR A 202 5.77 -5.60 -14.61
CA THR A 202 5.81 -5.47 -16.07
C THR A 202 6.98 -4.62 -16.50
N ASN A 203 7.30 -4.61 -17.81
CA ASN A 203 8.41 -3.84 -18.35
C ASN A 203 8.19 -2.32 -18.27
N ILE A 204 6.96 -1.85 -18.18
CA ILE A 204 6.63 -0.41 -18.11
C ILE A 204 7.32 0.32 -16.94
N ARG A 205 7.66 -0.40 -15.86
CA ARG A 205 8.36 0.13 -14.68
C ARG A 205 9.63 -0.66 -14.33
N GLY A 206 10.09 -1.49 -15.23
CA GLY A 206 11.28 -2.31 -15.01
C GLY A 206 11.06 -3.56 -14.14
N GLY A 207 9.86 -3.76 -13.59
CA GLY A 207 9.55 -4.87 -12.69
C GLY A 207 9.67 -6.27 -13.30
N HIS A 208 9.74 -6.39 -14.62
CA HIS A 208 9.97 -7.64 -15.34
C HIS A 208 11.33 -8.28 -15.02
N VAL A 209 12.25 -7.57 -14.40
CA VAL A 209 13.56 -8.13 -14.00
C VAL A 209 13.45 -9.11 -12.83
N TYR A 210 12.44 -8.98 -11.96
CA TYR A 210 12.33 -9.79 -10.76
C TYR A 210 12.22 -11.30 -11.00
N PRO A 211 11.45 -11.82 -11.96
CA PRO A 211 11.43 -13.26 -12.21
C PRO A 211 12.82 -13.85 -12.53
N ALA A 212 13.68 -13.10 -13.20
CA ALA A 212 15.04 -13.52 -13.49
C ALA A 212 15.95 -13.40 -12.27
N LEU A 213 15.83 -12.31 -11.49
CA LEU A 213 16.58 -12.10 -10.26
C LEU A 213 16.27 -13.20 -9.24
N ILE A 214 14.99 -13.50 -9.00
CA ILE A 214 14.56 -14.55 -8.06
C ILE A 214 15.20 -15.90 -8.40
N ARG A 215 15.23 -16.27 -9.70
CA ARG A 215 15.84 -17.54 -10.14
C ARG A 215 17.36 -17.58 -10.02
N LYS A 216 18.03 -16.43 -9.92
CA LYS A 216 19.49 -16.31 -9.84
C LYS A 216 20.00 -16.03 -8.42
N THR A 217 19.09 -15.79 -7.48
CA THR A 217 19.45 -15.54 -6.08
C THR A 217 19.37 -16.86 -5.32
N GLU A 218 20.47 -17.22 -4.64
CA GLU A 218 20.59 -18.39 -3.77
C GLU A 218 19.85 -18.20 -2.43
#